data_32d214cd2fb031e0358fa46749fb369f
#
_entry.id   32d214cd2fb031e0358fa46749fb369f
#
_cell.length_a   1.000
_cell.length_b   1.000
_cell.length_c   1.000
_cell.angle_alpha   90.00
_cell.angle_beta   90.00
_cell.angle_gamma   90.00
#
_symmetry.space_group_name_H-M   'P 1'
#
loop_
_entity.id
_entity.type
_entity.pdbx_description
1 polymer ?
#
loop_
_entity_poly.entity_id
_entity_poly.type
_entity_poly.pdbx_seq_one_letter_code
_entity_poly.pdbx_strand_id
1 'polypeptide(L)'
;GLEGREAVHHGAHQTKRTAGGKSQMIRVTAEPERLTVQGHAGFAPRGQDIVCAAASALMLALCEQLQEKNLVRELVMRPGYISVAMRGAEQETELVKCGLRQLERRFPQCVQVREK
;
A
#
# COMPACT_ATOMS: atom_id res chain seq x y z
N GLY A 1 -7.40 9.27 9.22
CA GLY A 1 -7.13 8.91 9.26
C GLY A 1 -7.15 9.02 9.65
N LEU A 2 -7.67 8.93 9.61
CA LEU A 2 -7.52 8.74 10.01
C LEU A 2 -7.06 9.27 10.76
N GLU A 3 -6.96 9.52 10.78
CA GLU A 3 -6.30 9.76 11.20
C GLU A 3 -5.65 10.46 11.23
N GLY A 4 -5.99 11.08 11.10
CA GLY A 4 -5.21 11.39 10.87
C GLY A 4 -4.72 12.35 11.08
N ARG A 5 -5.10 12.68 11.44
CA ARG A 5 -4.52 13.24 11.55
C ARG A 5 -3.67 13.66 11.92
N GLU A 6 -3.61 13.80 11.83
CA GLU A 6 -2.70 13.93 11.92
C GLU A 6 -1.95 14.22 11.94
N ALA A 7 -2.22 14.66 12.02
CA ALA A 7 -1.29 14.63 11.78
C ALA A 7 -0.69 15.16 11.69
N VAL A 8 -1.07 15.34 11.68
CA VAL A 8 -0.28 15.44 11.31
C VAL A 8 0.23 16.02 11.38
N HIS A 9 -0.06 16.31 11.46
CA HIS A 9 0.65 16.34 11.30
C HIS A 9 1.27 16.74 11.35
N HIS A 10 1.35 17.22 11.33
CA HIS A 10 2.22 17.19 11.22
C HIS A 10 2.99 17.51 10.93
N GLY A 11 3.02 18.12 10.99
CA GLY A 11 4.01 18.01 10.41
C GLY A 11 4.63 18.32 10.20
N ALA A 12 4.85 18.63 10.12
CA ALA A 12 5.75 18.50 9.61
C ALA A 12 6.34 18.50 9.45
N HIS A 13 6.52 18.40 9.07
CA HIS A 13 7.31 17.97 8.56
C HIS A 13 7.83 17.96 7.93
N GLN A 14 8.05 18.04 7.62
CA GLN A 14 8.69 17.74 6.87
C GLN A 14 9.39 17.78 6.25
N THR A 15 9.67 18.12 5.94
CA THR A 15 10.43 17.92 5.23
C THR A 15 11.17 17.70 4.90
N LYS A 16 11.49 17.55 4.59
CA LYS A 16 12.39 17.23 4.16
C LYS A 16 12.78 16.57 3.63
N ARG A 17 12.77 16.11 3.53
CA ARG A 17 13.27 15.31 3.10
C ARG A 17 13.35 15.23 2.07
N THR A 18 13.15 15.58 1.69
CA THR A 18 13.21 15.51 0.78
C THR A 18 13.91 15.03 -0.07
N ALA A 19 14.28 15.41 0.05
CA ALA A 19 15.27 14.91 -0.76
C ALA A 19 14.93 13.59 -1.09
N GLY A 20 14.44 13.23 -0.39
CA GLY A 20 14.22 11.97 -0.71
C GLY A 20 13.06 11.71 -1.57
N GLY A 21 12.90 12.42 -2.55
CA GLY A 21 11.80 12.21 -3.44
C GLY A 21 11.66 10.79 -3.90
N LYS A 22 12.78 10.11 -4.11
CA LYS A 22 12.68 8.75 -4.59
C LYS A 22 12.28 7.78 -3.51
N SER A 23 12.42 8.13 -2.27
CA SER A 23 12.05 7.20 -1.22
C SER A 23 10.56 7.17 -0.98
N GLN A 24 9.81 7.94 -1.73
CA GLN A 24 8.38 8.02 -1.52
C GLN A 24 7.60 7.18 -2.50
N MET A 25 8.27 6.27 -3.15
CA MET A 25 7.62 5.34 -4.05
C MET A 25 6.93 4.23 -3.25
N ILE A 26 5.70 3.96 -3.60
CA ILE A 26 5.00 2.80 -3.07
C ILE A 26 5.33 1.62 -3.95
N ARG A 27 5.85 0.57 -3.35
CA ARG A 27 6.25 -0.62 -4.07
C ARG A 27 5.34 -1.77 -3.72
N VAL A 28 4.81 -2.39 -4.76
CA VAL A 28 3.95 -3.55 -4.62
C VAL A 28 4.68 -4.75 -5.18
N THR A 29 4.77 -5.80 -4.38
CA THR A 29 5.36 -7.06 -4.81
C THR A 29 4.29 -8.14 -4.73
N ALA A 30 3.97 -8.72 -5.88
CA ALA A 30 2.96 -9.76 -5.97
C ALA A 30 3.64 -11.08 -6.23
N GLU A 31 3.51 -12.00 -5.31
CA GLU A 31 4.02 -13.36 -5.43
C GLU A 31 2.83 -14.30 -5.43
N PRO A 32 3.02 -15.58 -5.80
CA PRO A 32 1.87 -16.47 -5.95
C PRO A 32 0.97 -16.55 -4.72
N GLU A 33 1.54 -16.53 -3.53
CA GLU A 33 0.73 -16.62 -2.33
C GLU A 33 1.09 -15.54 -1.31
N ARG A 34 1.55 -14.39 -1.80
CA ARG A 34 1.88 -13.28 -0.92
C ARG A 34 1.75 -11.97 -1.68
N LEU A 35 1.20 -10.99 -1.03
CA LEU A 35 1.11 -9.65 -1.60
C LEU A 35 1.67 -8.66 -0.58
N THR A 36 2.60 -7.85 -1.01
CA THR A 36 3.28 -6.90 -0.14
C THR A 36 3.19 -5.50 -0.74
N VAL A 37 2.83 -4.54 0.09
CA VAL A 37 2.85 -3.13 -0.29
C VAL A 37 3.69 -2.40 0.72
N GLN A 38 4.73 -1.70 0.26
CA GLN A 38 5.61 -0.99 1.16
C GLN A 38 5.96 0.37 0.61
N GLY A 39 6.38 1.23 1.51
CA GLY A 39 6.65 2.60 1.19
C GLY A 39 5.49 3.46 1.58
N HIS A 40 5.72 4.73 1.69
CA HIS A 40 4.65 5.65 1.98
C HIS A 40 5.07 7.03 1.54
N ALA A 41 4.08 7.89 1.46
CA ALA A 41 4.32 9.20 0.92
C ALA A 41 5.06 10.09 1.90
N GLY A 42 4.90 9.86 3.18
CA GLY A 42 5.55 10.71 4.14
C GLY A 42 5.09 12.14 3.98
N PHE A 43 5.98 12.98 3.59
CA PHE A 43 5.67 14.38 3.34
C PHE A 43 5.32 14.64 1.90
N ALA A 44 4.78 13.68 1.26
CA ALA A 44 4.55 13.75 -0.15
C ALA A 44 3.53 14.82 -0.49
N PRO A 45 3.53 15.26 -1.72
CA PRO A 45 2.48 16.13 -2.22
C PRO A 45 1.12 15.48 -2.07
N ARG A 46 0.12 16.33 -2.14
CA ARG A 46 -1.24 15.87 -1.91
C ARG A 46 -1.62 14.67 -2.76
N GLY A 47 -1.14 14.64 -4.00
CA GLY A 47 -1.47 13.52 -4.87
C GLY A 47 -0.96 12.19 -4.35
N GLN A 48 0.20 12.18 -3.73
CA GLN A 48 0.74 10.96 -3.19
C GLN A 48 0.02 10.52 -1.93
N ASP A 49 -0.50 11.47 -1.16
CA ASP A 49 -1.31 11.10 0.00
C ASP A 49 -2.56 10.35 -0.44
N ILE A 50 -3.18 10.79 -1.52
CA ILE A 50 -4.35 10.12 -2.04
C ILE A 50 -3.99 8.72 -2.50
N VAL A 51 -2.86 8.59 -3.15
CA VAL A 51 -2.41 7.29 -3.65
C VAL A 51 -2.13 6.34 -2.50
N CYS A 52 -1.46 6.84 -1.47
CA CYS A 52 -1.16 6.03 -0.31
C CYS A 52 -2.44 5.53 0.35
N ALA A 53 -3.42 6.41 0.49
CA ALA A 53 -4.71 6.03 1.07
C ALA A 53 -5.41 4.98 0.21
N ALA A 54 -5.36 5.16 -1.10
CA ALA A 54 -6.01 4.21 -1.99
C ALA A 54 -5.35 2.83 -1.92
N ALA A 55 -4.02 2.80 -1.93
CA ALA A 55 -3.31 1.53 -1.84
C ALA A 55 -3.58 0.85 -0.50
N SER A 56 -3.60 1.63 0.57
CA SER A 56 -3.89 1.08 1.88
C SER A 56 -5.29 0.50 1.96
N ALA A 57 -6.26 1.21 1.39
CA ALA A 57 -7.64 0.73 1.41
C ALA A 57 -7.76 -0.60 0.69
N LEU A 58 -7.10 -0.75 -0.45
CA LEU A 58 -7.13 -2.00 -1.18
C LEU A 58 -6.54 -3.14 -0.36
N MET A 59 -5.40 -2.88 0.26
CA MET A 59 -4.74 -3.93 1.05
C MET A 59 -5.52 -4.28 2.30
N LEU A 60 -6.08 -3.28 2.98
CA LEU A 60 -6.84 -3.55 4.19
C LEU A 60 -8.11 -4.33 3.87
N ALA A 61 -8.76 -4.01 2.76
CA ALA A 61 -9.93 -4.76 2.34
C ALA A 61 -9.57 -6.21 2.07
N LEU A 62 -8.45 -6.44 1.39
CA LEU A 62 -8.00 -7.78 1.13
C LEU A 62 -7.72 -8.54 2.43
N CYS A 63 -6.98 -7.91 3.33
CA CYS A 63 -6.64 -8.56 4.59
C CYS A 63 -7.89 -8.93 5.38
N GLU A 64 -8.85 -8.02 5.44
CA GLU A 64 -10.05 -8.29 6.19
C GLU A 64 -10.85 -9.43 5.56
N GLN A 65 -10.97 -9.43 4.25
CA GLN A 65 -11.70 -10.48 3.56
C GLN A 65 -11.03 -11.84 3.76
N LEU A 66 -9.72 -11.87 3.67
CA LEU A 66 -8.99 -13.11 3.85
C LEU A 66 -9.09 -13.62 5.28
N GLN A 67 -9.12 -12.72 6.25
CA GLN A 67 -9.27 -13.13 7.64
C GLN A 67 -10.66 -13.73 7.87
N GLU A 68 -11.68 -13.13 7.28
CA GLU A 68 -13.03 -13.67 7.43
C GLU A 68 -13.14 -15.07 6.84
N LYS A 69 -12.40 -15.33 5.79
CA LYS A 69 -12.43 -16.62 5.13
C LYS A 69 -11.40 -17.60 5.67
N ASN A 70 -10.63 -17.20 6.68
CA ASN A 70 -9.59 -18.06 7.24
C ASN A 70 -8.54 -18.44 6.21
N LEU A 71 -8.19 -17.53 5.35
CA LEU A 71 -7.21 -17.79 4.29
C LEU A 71 -5.88 -17.10 4.53
N VAL A 72 -5.71 -16.43 5.68
CA VAL A 72 -4.46 -15.76 5.99
C VAL A 72 -3.48 -16.76 6.59
N ARG A 73 -2.30 -16.84 6.00
CA ARG A 73 -1.21 -17.64 6.57
C ARG A 73 -0.31 -16.78 7.42
N GLU A 74 -0.09 -15.55 7.01
CA GLU A 74 0.76 -14.63 7.75
C GLU A 74 0.37 -13.21 7.40
N LEU A 75 0.31 -12.35 8.38
CA LEU A 75 0.00 -10.96 8.16
C LEU A 75 0.97 -10.10 8.95
N VAL A 76 1.67 -9.20 8.26
CA VAL A 76 2.56 -8.25 8.89
C VAL A 76 2.07 -6.86 8.53
N MET A 77 1.88 -6.02 9.54
CA MET A 77 1.37 -4.68 9.31
C MET A 77 2.15 -3.71 10.17
N ARG A 78 2.81 -2.79 9.52
CA ARG A 78 3.60 -1.76 10.19
C ARG A 78 3.40 -0.46 9.42
N PRO A 79 3.75 0.67 10.01
CA PRO A 79 3.67 1.91 9.25
C PRO A 79 4.44 1.79 7.94
N GLY A 80 3.74 2.06 6.85
CA GLY A 80 4.36 1.98 5.54
C GLY A 80 4.66 0.58 5.03
N TYR A 81 4.05 -0.45 5.63
CA TYR A 81 4.35 -1.82 5.23
C TYR A 81 3.19 -2.74 5.56
N ILE A 82 2.65 -3.39 4.55
CA ILE A 82 1.61 -4.40 4.73
C ILE A 82 1.98 -5.59 3.86
N SER A 83 2.07 -6.76 4.48
CA SER A 83 2.37 -7.99 3.74
C SER A 83 1.42 -9.07 4.23
N VAL A 84 0.73 -9.71 3.29
CA VAL A 84 -0.16 -10.79 3.64
C VAL A 84 0.16 -12.01 2.79
N ALA A 85 0.34 -13.14 3.46
CA ALA A 85 0.48 -14.43 2.80
C ALA A 85 -0.85 -15.16 2.96
N MET A 86 -1.28 -15.81 1.88
CA MET A 86 -2.60 -16.38 1.86
C MET A 86 -2.58 -17.77 1.25
N ARG A 87 -3.68 -18.50 1.48
CA ARG A 87 -3.89 -19.81 0.88
C ARG A 87 -4.94 -19.67 -0.18
N GLY A 88 -4.55 -19.83 -1.43
CA GLY A 88 -5.51 -19.66 -2.51
C GLY A 88 -5.93 -18.22 -2.62
N ALA A 89 -7.23 -17.95 -2.66
CA ALA A 89 -7.75 -16.59 -2.73
C ALA A 89 -7.33 -15.87 -3.99
N GLU A 90 -7.27 -16.58 -5.09
CA GLU A 90 -6.79 -15.98 -6.32
C GLU A 90 -7.71 -14.88 -6.82
N GLN A 91 -9.01 -15.05 -6.65
CA GLN A 91 -9.95 -14.03 -7.14
C GLN A 91 -9.82 -12.74 -6.36
N GLU A 92 -9.75 -12.85 -5.04
CA GLU A 92 -9.63 -11.66 -4.20
C GLU A 92 -8.32 -10.94 -4.47
N THR A 93 -7.25 -11.71 -4.59
CA THR A 93 -5.94 -11.15 -4.82
C THR A 93 -5.87 -10.49 -6.20
N GLU A 94 -6.44 -11.12 -7.21
CA GLU A 94 -6.42 -10.53 -8.55
C GLU A 94 -7.18 -9.21 -8.59
N LEU A 95 -8.30 -9.12 -7.88
CA LEU A 95 -9.04 -7.88 -7.85
C LEU A 95 -8.19 -6.76 -7.25
N VAL A 96 -7.53 -7.04 -6.14
CA VAL A 96 -6.71 -6.03 -5.50
C VAL A 96 -5.49 -5.68 -6.36
N LYS A 97 -4.88 -6.69 -6.99
CA LYS A 97 -3.76 -6.39 -7.88
C LYS A 97 -4.19 -5.52 -9.05
N CYS A 98 -5.40 -5.77 -9.55
CA CYS A 98 -5.94 -4.93 -10.62
C CYS A 98 -6.03 -3.48 -10.17
N GLY A 99 -6.53 -3.25 -8.96
CA GLY A 99 -6.61 -1.90 -8.42
C GLY A 99 -5.25 -1.26 -8.24
N LEU A 100 -4.27 -2.03 -7.76
CA LEU A 100 -2.93 -1.50 -7.57
C LEU A 100 -2.27 -1.18 -8.90
N ARG A 101 -2.47 -2.01 -9.92
CA ARG A 101 -1.93 -1.72 -11.24
C ARG A 101 -2.61 -0.48 -11.84
N GLN A 102 -3.87 -0.28 -11.55
CA GLN A 102 -4.55 0.92 -12.00
C GLN A 102 -3.94 2.17 -11.38
N LEU A 103 -3.60 2.09 -10.08
CA LEU A 103 -2.92 3.19 -9.43
C LEU A 103 -1.56 3.45 -10.07
N GLU A 104 -0.85 2.39 -10.43
CA GLU A 104 0.44 2.55 -11.10
C GLU A 104 0.28 3.26 -12.43
N ARG A 105 -0.74 2.91 -13.21
CA ARG A 105 -0.95 3.55 -14.50
C ARG A 105 -1.30 5.02 -14.35
N ARG A 106 -2.07 5.36 -13.32
CA ARG A 106 -2.46 6.75 -13.13
C ARG A 106 -1.38 7.57 -12.45
N PHE A 107 -0.60 6.95 -11.59
CA PHE A 107 0.41 7.65 -10.81
C PHE A 107 1.74 6.90 -10.91
N PRO A 108 2.31 6.82 -12.12
CA PRO A 108 3.51 6.00 -12.31
C PRO A 108 4.71 6.46 -11.52
N GLN A 109 4.72 7.71 -11.09
CA GLN A 109 5.81 8.22 -10.28
C GLN A 109 5.64 7.88 -8.82
N CYS A 110 4.48 7.37 -8.44
CA CYS A 110 4.18 7.10 -7.05
C CYS A 110 4.06 5.62 -6.72
N VAL A 111 3.74 4.80 -7.70
CA VAL A 111 3.46 3.38 -7.47
C VAL A 111 4.19 2.54 -8.49
N GLN A 112 4.81 1.48 -8.01
CA GLN A 112 5.48 0.50 -8.87
C GLN A 112 5.01 -0.88 -8.46
N VAL A 113 4.50 -1.65 -9.42
CA VAL A 113 4.01 -3.00 -9.16
C VAL A 113 4.92 -3.99 -9.85
N ARG A 114 5.37 -4.99 -9.10
CA ARG A 114 6.19 -6.08 -9.63
C ARG A 114 5.50 -7.39 -9.32
N GLU A 115 5.43 -8.25 -10.32
CA GLU A 115 4.92 -9.60 -10.14
C GLU A 115 6.05 -10.59 -10.29
N LYS A 116 6.14 -11.50 -9.33
CA LYS A 116 7.17 -12.52 -9.32
C LYS A 116 6.64 -13.90 -9.56
#